data_9e1e19acbfc9242816f8632d9acd352f
#
_entry.id   9e1e19acbfc9242816f8632d9acd352f
#
_cell.length_a   1.000
_cell.length_b   1.000
_cell.length_c   1.000
_cell.angle_alpha   90.00
_cell.angle_beta   90.00
_cell.angle_gamma   90.00
#
_symmetry.space_group_name_H-M   'P 1'
#
loop_
_entity.id
_entity.type
_entity.pdbx_description
1 polymer ?
#
loop_
_entity_poly.entity_id
_entity_poly.type
_entity_poly.pdbx_seq_one_letter_code
_entity_poly.pdbx_strand_id
1 'polypeptide(L)'
;MDSAQPYSIRYHENNQEVALEGSLRPQNLADLEPVRECLTHAAAAVRGTLYLNLKRLRYCNHLGFVELARFLGQCQRDWPELRLKLVISSAVPWAPIRFGHLTELFPNAIVLRMTVPHE
;
A
#
# COMPACT_ATOMS: atom_id res chain seq x y z
N MET A 1 -12.48 -6.98 23.59
CA MET A 1 -12.14 -6.66 23.02
C MET A 1 -11.87 -6.80 22.02
N ASP A 2 -11.90 -6.77 21.58
CA ASP A 2 -11.50 -6.78 20.74
C ASP A 2 -11.22 -6.30 19.96
N SER A 3 -10.99 -6.30 19.85
CA SER A 3 -10.38 -5.24 19.16
C SER A 3 -9.80 -5.63 17.84
N ALA A 4 -10.59 -6.28 17.07
CA ALA A 4 -10.20 -6.58 15.71
C ALA A 4 -9.98 -5.27 14.98
N GLN A 5 -8.79 -5.08 14.47
CA GLN A 5 -8.52 -3.95 13.60
C GLN A 5 -9.39 -4.04 12.37
N PRO A 6 -9.95 -2.93 11.87
CA PRO A 6 -10.73 -2.96 10.64
C PRO A 6 -9.88 -3.26 9.41
N TYR A 7 -8.57 -3.23 9.55
CA TYR A 7 -7.65 -3.55 8.48
C TYR A 7 -6.56 -4.48 9.00
N SER A 8 -5.80 -5.08 8.10
CA SER A 8 -4.60 -5.81 8.44
C SER A 8 -3.50 -5.46 7.46
N ILE A 9 -2.26 -5.54 7.93
CA ILE A 9 -1.10 -5.32 7.09
C ILE A 9 -0.06 -6.38 7.42
N ARG A 10 0.54 -6.98 6.39
CA ARG A 10 1.55 -8.03 6.54
C ARG A 10 2.60 -7.94 5.47
N TYR A 11 3.83 -8.18 5.85
CA TYR A 11 4.92 -8.31 4.91
C TYR A 11 5.19 -9.81 4.68
N HIS A 12 5.09 -10.24 3.44
CA HIS A 12 5.36 -11.61 3.03
C HIS A 12 6.72 -11.64 2.36
N GLU A 13 7.69 -12.03 3.12
CA GLU A 13 9.09 -11.96 2.71
C GLU A 13 9.36 -12.76 1.43
N ASN A 14 8.79 -13.96 1.34
CA ASN A 14 9.02 -14.83 0.19
C ASN A 14 8.49 -14.27 -1.11
N ASN A 15 7.46 -13.44 -1.04
CA ASN A 15 6.82 -12.86 -2.22
C ASN A 15 7.25 -11.42 -2.46
N GLN A 16 8.05 -10.85 -1.56
CA GLN A 16 8.42 -9.43 -1.60
C GLN A 16 7.16 -8.57 -1.68
N GLU A 17 6.21 -8.87 -0.82
CA GLU A 17 4.89 -8.29 -0.90
C GLU A 17 4.43 -7.80 0.46
N VAL A 18 3.85 -6.60 0.50
CA VAL A 18 3.08 -6.14 1.64
C VAL A 18 1.61 -6.18 1.26
N ALA A 19 0.81 -6.92 2.02
CA ALA A 19 -0.63 -6.98 1.80
C ALA A 19 -1.33 -6.10 2.81
N LEU A 20 -2.08 -5.11 2.32
CA LEU A 20 -2.88 -4.21 3.13
C LEU A 20 -4.33 -4.46 2.76
N GLU A 21 -5.14 -4.92 3.73
CA GLU A 21 -6.49 -5.37 3.49
C GLU A 21 -7.47 -4.73 4.44
N GLY A 22 -8.72 -4.64 4.02
CA GLY A 22 -9.81 -4.17 4.85
C GLY A 22 -10.09 -2.69 4.69
N SER A 23 -10.41 -2.02 5.79
CA SER A 23 -10.76 -0.61 5.79
C SER A 23 -9.73 0.18 6.58
N LEU A 24 -8.98 1.02 5.91
CA LEU A 24 -7.95 1.84 6.54
C LEU A 24 -8.55 3.19 6.87
N ARG A 25 -8.89 3.40 8.14
CA ARG A 25 -9.58 4.59 8.62
C ARG A 25 -8.88 5.22 9.81
N PRO A 26 -7.62 5.62 9.67
CA PRO A 26 -6.95 6.28 10.79
C PRO A 26 -7.61 7.61 11.12
N GLN A 27 -7.68 7.93 12.40
CA GLN A 27 -8.20 9.21 12.84
C GLN A 27 -7.09 10.19 13.14
N ASN A 28 -5.88 9.68 13.35
CA ASN A 28 -4.72 10.52 13.60
C ASN A 28 -3.46 9.76 13.14
N LEU A 29 -2.33 10.43 13.18
CA LEU A 29 -1.08 9.84 12.70
C LEU A 29 -0.61 8.66 13.53
N ALA A 30 -0.94 8.63 14.82
CA ALA A 30 -0.53 7.52 15.68
C ALA A 30 -1.20 6.22 15.25
N ASP A 31 -2.41 6.30 14.70
CA ASP A 31 -3.12 5.12 14.22
C ASP A 31 -2.40 4.44 13.05
N LEU A 32 -1.51 5.15 12.38
CA LEU A 32 -0.80 4.66 11.21
C LEU A 32 0.56 4.05 11.54
N GLU A 33 0.95 4.02 12.82
CA GLU A 33 2.24 3.51 13.23
C GLU A 33 2.49 2.08 12.73
N PRO A 34 1.54 1.14 12.90
CA PRO A 34 1.76 -0.22 12.40
C PRO A 34 1.94 -0.29 10.89
N VAL A 35 1.21 0.55 10.16
CA VAL A 35 1.33 0.60 8.70
C VAL A 35 2.71 1.10 8.33
N ARG A 36 3.13 2.20 8.94
CA ARG A 36 4.42 2.80 8.67
C ARG A 36 5.57 1.85 8.96
N GLU A 37 5.50 1.17 10.10
CA GLU A 37 6.56 0.24 10.48
C GLU A 37 6.68 -0.91 9.50
N CYS A 38 5.54 -1.48 9.11
CA CYS A 38 5.54 -2.60 8.18
C CYS A 38 6.08 -2.20 6.81
N LEU A 39 5.63 -1.06 6.29
CA LEU A 39 6.07 -0.59 4.99
C LEU A 39 7.56 -0.26 4.99
N THR A 40 8.03 0.42 6.02
CA THR A 40 9.43 0.81 6.11
C THR A 40 10.33 -0.43 6.23
N HIS A 41 9.91 -1.39 7.05
CA HIS A 41 10.65 -2.63 7.20
C HIS A 41 10.78 -3.36 5.86
N ALA A 42 9.67 -3.46 5.14
CA ALA A 42 9.67 -4.16 3.86
C ALA A 42 10.55 -3.44 2.83
N ALA A 43 10.45 -2.11 2.77
CA ALA A 43 11.24 -1.34 1.81
C ALA A 43 12.74 -1.49 2.07
N ALA A 44 13.12 -1.53 3.34
CA ALA A 44 14.53 -1.68 3.70
C ALA A 44 15.04 -3.08 3.40
N ALA A 45 14.17 -4.09 3.42
CA ALA A 45 14.55 -5.48 3.26
C ALA A 45 14.54 -5.95 1.81
N VAL A 46 13.68 -5.38 0.97
CA VAL A 46 13.47 -5.87 -0.39
C VAL A 46 14.49 -5.24 -1.33
N ARG A 47 15.01 -6.05 -2.23
CA ARG A 47 15.88 -5.59 -3.31
C ARG A 47 15.15 -5.80 -4.62
N GLY A 48 15.08 -4.75 -5.43
CA GLY A 48 14.44 -4.80 -6.75
C GLY A 48 13.03 -4.29 -6.71
N THR A 49 12.05 -5.18 -6.56
CA THR A 49 10.64 -4.79 -6.63
C THR A 49 9.91 -5.19 -5.37
N LEU A 50 9.21 -4.23 -4.79
CA LEU A 50 8.29 -4.47 -3.67
C LEU A 50 6.86 -4.33 -4.20
N TYR A 51 6.05 -5.34 -3.94
CA TYR A 51 4.66 -5.33 -4.33
C TYR A 51 3.81 -4.88 -3.16
N LEU A 52 2.97 -3.88 -3.39
CA LEU A 52 1.95 -3.49 -2.43
C LEU A 52 0.65 -4.09 -2.92
N ASN A 53 0.21 -5.14 -2.23
CA ASN A 53 -1.02 -5.83 -2.61
C ASN A 53 -2.19 -5.14 -1.94
N LEU A 54 -2.92 -4.36 -2.73
CA LEU A 54 -4.04 -3.56 -2.27
C LEU A 54 -5.36 -4.08 -2.82
N LYS A 55 -5.37 -5.34 -3.31
CA LYS A 55 -6.56 -5.89 -3.96
C LYS A 55 -7.74 -6.01 -3.01
N ARG A 56 -7.47 -6.19 -1.72
CA ARG A 56 -8.51 -6.33 -0.72
C ARG A 56 -8.64 -5.13 0.19
N LEU A 57 -8.05 -4.01 -0.21
CA LEU A 57 -8.25 -2.75 0.50
C LEU A 57 -9.57 -2.16 0.02
N ARG A 58 -10.59 -2.27 0.86
CA ARG A 58 -11.94 -1.90 0.46
C ARG A 58 -12.22 -0.43 0.70
N TYR A 59 -11.51 0.18 1.62
CA TYR A 59 -11.71 1.58 1.94
C TYR A 59 -10.40 2.17 2.47
N CYS A 60 -10.17 3.42 2.11
CA CYS A 60 -8.99 4.14 2.58
C CYS A 60 -9.36 5.61 2.68
N ASN A 61 -9.31 6.18 3.89
CA ASN A 61 -9.64 7.58 4.03
C ASN A 61 -8.45 8.48 3.66
N HIS A 62 -8.66 9.78 3.77
CA HIS A 62 -7.65 10.74 3.35
C HIS A 62 -6.31 10.55 4.06
N LEU A 63 -6.33 10.34 5.38
CA LEU A 63 -5.08 10.14 6.12
C LEU A 63 -4.36 8.89 5.67
N GLY A 64 -5.11 7.83 5.32
CA GLY A 64 -4.50 6.62 4.78
C GLY A 64 -3.77 6.90 3.47
N PHE A 65 -4.38 7.67 2.57
CA PHE A 65 -3.72 8.03 1.33
C PHE A 65 -2.51 8.92 1.56
N VAL A 66 -2.59 9.83 2.53
CA VAL A 66 -1.45 10.69 2.87
C VAL A 66 -0.26 9.83 3.32
N GLU A 67 -0.54 8.80 4.13
CA GLU A 67 0.52 7.91 4.59
C GLU A 67 1.14 7.12 3.44
N LEU A 68 0.32 6.62 2.52
CA LEU A 68 0.84 5.91 1.36
C LEU A 68 1.68 6.83 0.48
N ALA A 69 1.24 8.06 0.28
CA ALA A 69 2.01 9.04 -0.47
C ALA A 69 3.35 9.34 0.22
N ARG A 70 3.32 9.49 1.54
CA ARG A 70 4.54 9.72 2.32
C ARG A 70 5.52 8.55 2.13
N PHE A 71 4.99 7.33 2.17
CA PHE A 71 5.83 6.15 1.98
C PHE A 71 6.46 6.13 0.58
N LEU A 72 5.67 6.42 -0.45
CA LEU A 72 6.23 6.45 -1.80
C LEU A 72 7.33 7.49 -1.93
N GLY A 73 7.13 8.67 -1.32
CA GLY A 73 8.14 9.71 -1.30
C GLY A 73 9.40 9.29 -0.55
N GLN A 74 9.22 8.62 0.58
CA GLN A 74 10.35 8.13 1.35
C GLN A 74 11.16 7.11 0.54
N CYS A 75 10.48 6.19 -0.15
CA CYS A 75 11.18 5.22 -0.98
C CYS A 75 12.01 5.89 -2.06
N GLN A 76 11.46 6.93 -2.66
CA GLN A 76 12.17 7.65 -3.71
C GLN A 76 13.44 8.32 -3.19
N ARG A 77 13.41 8.81 -1.94
CA ARG A 77 14.57 9.44 -1.32
C ARG A 77 15.58 8.42 -0.77
N ASP A 78 15.07 7.42 -0.06
CA ASP A 78 15.93 6.54 0.74
C ASP A 78 16.31 5.25 0.00
N TRP A 79 15.45 4.80 -0.91
CA TRP A 79 15.71 3.59 -1.70
C TRP A 79 15.40 3.85 -3.16
N PRO A 80 16.19 4.73 -3.82
CA PRO A 80 15.84 5.21 -5.17
C PRO A 80 15.83 4.11 -6.24
N GLU A 81 16.47 2.97 -5.96
CA GLU A 81 16.48 1.87 -6.93
C GLU A 81 15.34 0.89 -6.71
N LEU A 82 14.61 1.04 -5.62
CA LEU A 82 13.49 0.17 -5.33
C LEU A 82 12.31 0.54 -6.22
N ARG A 83 11.75 -0.47 -6.86
CA ARG A 83 10.55 -0.28 -7.66
C ARG A 83 9.35 -0.74 -6.88
N LEU A 84 8.26 0.01 -7.01
CA LEU A 84 7.04 -0.27 -6.26
C LEU A 84 5.94 -0.60 -7.26
N LYS A 85 5.26 -1.71 -7.03
CA LYS A 85 4.11 -2.09 -7.85
C LYS A 85 2.89 -2.20 -6.94
N LEU A 86 1.94 -1.30 -7.18
CA LEU A 86 0.69 -1.26 -6.41
C LEU A 86 -0.31 -2.12 -7.15
N VAL A 87 -0.62 -3.29 -6.57
CA VAL A 87 -1.52 -4.26 -7.19
C VAL A 87 -2.92 -3.99 -6.67
N ILE A 88 -3.83 -3.62 -7.56
CA ILE A 88 -5.21 -3.29 -7.21
C ILE A 88 -6.17 -4.21 -7.96
N SER A 89 -7.40 -4.28 -7.47
CA SER A 89 -8.44 -5.11 -8.08
C SER A 89 -9.41 -4.25 -8.88
N SER A 90 -9.81 -4.73 -10.05
CA SER A 90 -10.85 -4.06 -10.82
C SER A 90 -12.21 -4.12 -10.13
N ALA A 91 -12.35 -5.00 -9.13
CA ALA A 91 -13.58 -5.08 -8.34
C ALA A 91 -13.74 -3.91 -7.36
N VAL A 92 -12.70 -3.11 -7.16
CA VAL A 92 -12.75 -1.93 -6.29
C VAL A 92 -12.72 -0.69 -7.19
N PRO A 93 -13.89 -0.11 -7.50
CA PRO A 93 -13.97 0.89 -8.60
C PRO A 93 -13.16 2.15 -8.39
N TRP A 94 -12.98 2.59 -7.14
CA TRP A 94 -12.26 3.83 -6.86
C TRP A 94 -10.75 3.68 -6.95
N ALA A 95 -10.25 2.43 -6.83
CA ALA A 95 -8.82 2.21 -6.67
C ALA A 95 -7.98 2.63 -7.88
N PRO A 96 -8.37 2.29 -9.13
CA PRO A 96 -7.54 2.68 -10.27
C PRO A 96 -7.33 4.17 -10.39
N ILE A 97 -8.37 4.96 -10.12
CA ILE A 97 -8.25 6.41 -10.24
C ILE A 97 -7.41 6.99 -9.13
N ARG A 98 -7.71 6.60 -7.87
CA ARG A 98 -7.01 7.17 -6.72
C ARG A 98 -5.53 6.78 -6.72
N PHE A 99 -5.24 5.50 -6.93
CA PHE A 99 -3.85 5.06 -6.92
C PHE A 99 -3.12 5.50 -8.19
N GLY A 100 -3.83 5.63 -9.30
CA GLY A 100 -3.25 6.19 -10.52
C GLY A 100 -2.74 7.61 -10.30
N HIS A 101 -3.55 8.45 -9.68
CA HIS A 101 -3.13 9.82 -9.38
C HIS A 101 -1.93 9.84 -8.42
N LEU A 102 -1.98 8.95 -7.43
CA LEU A 102 -0.90 8.87 -6.46
C LEU A 102 0.43 8.54 -7.12
N THR A 103 0.44 7.54 -8.00
CA THR A 103 1.69 7.10 -8.61
C THR A 103 2.21 8.05 -9.68
N GLU A 104 1.38 8.94 -10.21
CA GLU A 104 1.86 9.96 -11.15
C GLU A 104 2.92 10.86 -10.54
N LEU A 105 2.91 11.01 -9.23
CA LEU A 105 3.86 11.86 -8.53
C LEU A 105 5.17 11.13 -8.20
N PHE A 106 5.21 9.82 -8.38
CA PHE A 106 6.35 9.02 -7.94
C PHE A 106 6.76 8.04 -9.05
N PRO A 107 7.77 8.39 -9.85
CA PRO A 107 8.13 7.58 -11.02
C PRO A 107 8.53 6.14 -10.72
N ASN A 108 8.96 5.86 -9.48
CA ASN A 108 9.35 4.50 -9.11
C ASN A 108 8.16 3.60 -8.79
N ALA A 109 6.95 4.15 -8.79
CA ALA A 109 5.75 3.41 -8.44
C ALA A 109 4.83 3.30 -9.65
N ILE A 110 4.31 2.11 -9.91
CA ILE A 110 3.33 1.90 -10.95
C ILE A 110 2.15 1.12 -10.39
N VAL A 111 1.00 1.27 -11.04
CA VAL A 111 -0.20 0.54 -10.67
C VAL A 111 -0.36 -0.65 -11.60
N LEU A 112 -0.57 -1.83 -11.01
CA LEU A 112 -0.94 -3.03 -11.74
C LEU A 112 -2.38 -3.36 -11.40
N ARG A 113 -3.23 -3.34 -12.42
CA ARG A 113 -4.64 -3.64 -12.22
C ARG A 113 -4.90 -5.10 -12.57
N MET A 114 -5.37 -5.84 -11.57
CA MET A 114 -5.69 -7.25 -11.76
C MET A 114 -7.18 -7.40 -11.98
N THR A 115 -7.52 -8.10 -13.05
CA THR A 115 -8.90 -8.45 -13.32
C THR A 115 -9.15 -9.84 -12.77
N VAL A 116 -9.99 -9.94 -11.75
CA VAL A 116 -10.30 -11.21 -11.11
C VAL A 116 -11.79 -11.42 -11.20
N PRO A 117 -12.24 -12.25 -12.14
CA PRO A 117 -13.67 -12.37 -12.42
C PRO A 117 -14.51 -12.88 -11.25
N HIS A 118 -13.90 -13.61 -10.33
CA HIS A 118 -14.63 -14.25 -9.25
C HIS A 118 -14.23 -13.74 -7.87
N GLU A 119 -13.72 -12.56 -7.81
CA GLU A 119 -13.38 -11.96 -6.54
C GLU A 119 -14.58 -11.56 -5.74
#